data_edf566f5068d37e4c2b11ecba9f620b2
#
_entry.id   edf566f5068d37e4c2b11ecba9f620b2
#
_cell.length_a   1.000
_cell.length_b   1.000
_cell.length_c   1.000
_cell.angle_alpha   90.00
_cell.angle_beta   90.00
_cell.angle_gamma   90.00
#
_symmetry.space_group_name_H-M   'P 1'
#
loop_
_entity.id
_entity.type
_entity.pdbx_description
1 polymer ?
#
loop_
_entity_poly.entity_id
_entity_poly.type
_entity_poly.pdbx_seq_one_letter_code
_entity_poly.pdbx_strand_id
1 'polypeptide(L)'
;LHLSLRRQRQMCIRDRYIAHYTISIPDTSIKENLTLIPDASGCMIFKFDKKGIESAFWGATTKTTIVKNDIENVLFRVFVEFRPGGVYYLTGLSQRESTDLKISLEDFNTLFSLEVNSIFERTSTIKELVEQLDMLFLSYLLKSNIVDMTIPILENARKQNSIMSVKNISQISCYSERHLNRIFNNSLGMSVKSYLRLLRINLVLQEIQNNKIPFATLAQDIGYYDQSHFINDFKSICGVNPTTYIKNLSDFYNEKYKF
;
A
#
# COMPACT_ATOMS: atom_id res chain seq x y z
N LEU A 1 14.55 -15.22 0.88
CA LEU A 1 14.22 -15.05 2.31
C LEU A 1 13.57 -13.69 2.50
N HIS A 2 12.28 -13.66 2.85
CA HIS A 2 11.58 -12.43 3.19
C HIS A 2 11.68 -12.24 4.71
N LEU A 3 12.42 -11.23 5.15
CA LEU A 3 12.50 -10.83 6.54
C LEU A 3 11.60 -9.61 6.74
N SER A 4 10.44 -9.81 7.36
CA SER A 4 9.58 -8.72 7.83
C SER A 4 10.02 -8.33 9.25
N LEU A 5 10.52 -7.12 9.41
CA LEU A 5 10.94 -6.59 10.69
C LEU A 5 9.80 -5.83 11.36
N ARG A 6 9.13 -6.51 12.31
CA ARG A 6 8.18 -5.87 13.21
C ARG A 6 8.87 -5.46 14.50
N ARG A 7 8.82 -4.18 14.84
CA ARG A 7 9.00 -3.72 16.23
C ARG A 7 7.67 -3.75 16.96
N GLN A 8 7.52 -4.66 17.92
CA GLN A 8 6.45 -4.56 18.91
C GLN A 8 6.75 -3.38 19.85
N ARG A 9 5.71 -2.56 20.04
CA ARG A 9 5.47 -1.57 21.11
C ARG A 9 5.86 -0.13 20.84
N GLN A 10 4.88 0.59 21.00
CA GLN A 10 4.40 1.97 21.18
C GLN A 10 3.66 2.40 19.94
N MET A 11 2.39 2.82 20.11
CA MET A 11 1.64 3.54 19.09
C MET A 11 2.37 4.86 18.78
N CYS A 12 3.52 4.74 18.14
CA CYS A 12 4.27 5.85 17.63
C CYS A 12 3.48 6.43 16.48
N ILE A 13 3.55 7.72 16.32
CA ILE A 13 3.05 8.49 15.17
C ILE A 13 3.44 7.79 13.85
N ARG A 14 4.62 7.16 13.80
CA ARG A 14 5.10 6.32 12.70
C ARG A 14 4.13 5.19 12.31
N ASP A 15 3.66 4.41 13.30
CA ASP A 15 2.84 3.22 13.05
C ASP A 15 1.48 3.56 12.44
N ARG A 16 1.11 4.85 12.46
CA ARG A 16 -0.08 5.37 11.78
C ARG A 16 0.12 5.49 10.26
N TYR A 17 1.35 5.71 9.79
CA TYR A 17 1.64 6.05 8.39
C TYR A 17 2.50 5.01 7.67
N ILE A 18 3.35 4.28 8.40
CA ILE A 18 4.20 3.22 7.87
C ILE A 18 3.67 1.87 8.36
N ALA A 19 3.42 0.95 7.44
CA ALA A 19 2.96 -0.39 7.76
C ALA A 19 4.12 -1.25 8.25
N HIS A 20 5.16 -1.37 7.44
CA HIS A 20 6.36 -2.15 7.75
C HIS A 20 7.52 -1.87 6.78
N TYR A 21 8.68 -2.37 7.12
CA TYR A 21 9.85 -2.47 6.24
C TYR A 21 10.04 -3.94 5.84
N THR A 22 10.29 -4.18 4.56
CA THR A 22 10.59 -5.52 4.04
C THR A 22 11.94 -5.52 3.36
N ILE A 23 12.77 -6.52 3.67
CA ILE A 23 14.03 -6.76 2.98
C ILE A 23 13.86 -8.04 2.17
N SER A 24 14.09 -7.92 0.86
CA SER A 24 13.99 -9.03 -0.07
C SER A 24 15.35 -9.31 -0.69
N ILE A 25 15.81 -10.53 -0.54
CA ILE A 25 16.99 -11.05 -1.24
C ILE A 25 16.44 -11.82 -2.45
N PRO A 26 16.88 -11.51 -3.69
CA PRO A 26 16.41 -12.20 -4.88
C PRO A 26 16.64 -13.70 -4.77
N ASP A 27 15.62 -14.47 -5.09
CA ASP A 27 15.70 -15.92 -5.23
C ASP A 27 15.78 -16.26 -6.72
N THR A 28 16.93 -16.74 -7.15
CA THR A 28 17.18 -17.08 -8.57
C THR A 28 16.37 -18.27 -9.06
N SER A 29 15.76 -19.04 -8.15
CA SER A 29 14.86 -20.13 -8.51
C SER A 29 13.49 -19.65 -9.00
N ILE A 30 13.08 -18.44 -8.60
CA ILE A 30 11.80 -17.85 -8.96
C ILE A 30 11.97 -16.98 -10.21
N LYS A 31 11.65 -17.53 -11.38
CA LYS A 31 11.71 -16.82 -12.67
C LYS A 31 10.41 -16.13 -13.07
N GLU A 32 9.33 -16.35 -12.32
CA GLU A 32 8.01 -15.84 -12.67
C GLU A 32 7.86 -14.35 -12.38
N ASN A 33 7.07 -13.67 -13.21
CA ASN A 33 6.68 -12.29 -12.97
C ASN A 33 5.80 -12.20 -11.72
N LEU A 34 5.97 -11.13 -10.94
CA LEU A 34 5.15 -10.88 -9.76
C LEU A 34 3.87 -10.17 -10.17
N THR A 35 2.73 -10.69 -9.73
CA THR A 35 1.43 -10.03 -9.91
C THR A 35 1.12 -9.23 -8.67
N LEU A 36 1.15 -7.90 -8.78
CA LEU A 36 0.81 -6.99 -7.70
C LEU A 36 -0.69 -6.75 -7.68
N ILE A 37 -1.31 -6.96 -6.52
CA ILE A 37 -2.69 -6.58 -6.28
C ILE A 37 -2.80 -5.07 -6.08
N PRO A 38 -3.96 -4.50 -6.43
CA PRO A 38 -4.23 -3.10 -6.15
C PRO A 38 -4.10 -2.76 -4.68
N ASP A 39 -3.42 -1.66 -4.40
CA ASP A 39 -3.14 -1.18 -3.05
C ASP A 39 -3.27 0.36 -2.99
N ALA A 40 -3.99 0.83 -1.97
CA ALA A 40 -4.20 2.27 -1.74
C ALA A 40 -3.06 2.96 -0.99
N SER A 41 -1.98 2.24 -0.67
CA SER A 41 -0.95 2.70 0.27
C SER A 41 0.26 3.33 -0.41
N GLY A 42 0.74 2.73 -1.48
CA GLY A 42 2.02 3.04 -2.10
C GLY A 42 3.22 2.46 -1.34
N CYS A 43 4.38 2.43 -2.01
CA CYS A 43 5.60 1.81 -1.51
C CYS A 43 6.84 2.55 -2.01
N MET A 44 7.84 2.76 -1.17
CA MET A 44 9.19 3.14 -1.61
C MET A 44 10.05 1.90 -1.77
N ILE A 45 10.80 1.83 -2.87
CA ILE A 45 11.60 0.69 -3.23
C ILE A 45 13.05 1.15 -3.42
N PHE A 46 13.96 0.51 -2.71
CA PHE A 46 15.39 0.72 -2.81
C PHE A 46 16.02 -0.59 -3.30
N LYS A 47 16.54 -0.56 -4.51
CA LYS A 47 17.21 -1.68 -5.16
C LYS A 47 18.72 -1.47 -5.08
N PHE A 48 19.41 -2.42 -4.51
CA PHE A 48 20.86 -2.42 -4.37
C PHE A 48 21.46 -3.35 -5.40
N ASP A 49 22.37 -2.83 -6.20
CA ASP A 49 23.17 -3.62 -7.13
C ASP A 49 24.65 -3.22 -7.06
N LYS A 50 25.50 -3.82 -7.94
CA LYS A 50 26.91 -3.51 -7.97
C LYS A 50 27.26 -2.10 -8.43
N LYS A 51 26.29 -1.37 -8.99
CA LYS A 51 26.46 0.01 -9.51
C LYS A 51 26.04 1.05 -8.47
N GLY A 52 25.27 0.67 -7.46
CA GLY A 52 24.78 1.57 -6.42
C GLY A 52 23.33 1.31 -6.02
N ILE A 53 22.64 2.37 -5.70
CA ILE A 53 21.24 2.34 -5.21
C ILE A 53 20.31 2.95 -6.26
N GLU A 54 19.33 2.20 -6.71
CA GLU A 54 18.20 2.70 -7.47
C GLU A 54 17.02 2.88 -6.52
N SER A 55 16.52 4.10 -6.37
CA SER A 55 15.41 4.42 -5.50
C SER A 55 14.18 4.84 -6.31
N ALA A 56 13.02 4.30 -5.97
CA ALA A 56 11.77 4.60 -6.65
C ALA A 56 10.61 4.68 -5.65
N PHE A 57 9.61 5.47 -6.01
CA PHE A 57 8.31 5.48 -5.36
C PHE A 57 7.28 4.86 -6.29
N TRP A 58 6.54 3.90 -5.78
CA TRP A 58 5.38 3.33 -6.43
C TRP A 58 4.13 3.85 -5.73
N GLY A 59 3.34 4.63 -6.45
CA GLY A 59 2.09 5.19 -5.94
C GLY A 59 1.03 4.13 -5.70
N ALA A 60 -0.08 4.56 -5.13
CA ALA A 60 -1.25 3.71 -4.99
C ALA A 60 -1.67 3.12 -6.34
N THR A 61 -2.10 1.86 -6.35
CA THR A 61 -2.51 1.15 -7.56
C THR A 61 -4.01 0.86 -7.54
N THR A 62 -4.68 1.10 -8.66
CA THR A 62 -6.13 0.88 -8.81
C THR A 62 -6.47 -0.40 -9.56
N LYS A 63 -5.49 -1.03 -10.17
CA LYS A 63 -5.59 -2.28 -10.94
C LYS A 63 -4.35 -3.14 -10.74
N THR A 64 -4.50 -4.42 -10.99
CA THR A 64 -3.39 -5.38 -10.95
C THR A 64 -2.27 -4.99 -11.91
N THR A 65 -1.05 -5.04 -11.43
CA THR A 65 0.16 -4.74 -12.20
C THR A 65 1.08 -5.96 -12.21
N ILE A 66 1.59 -6.30 -13.40
CA ILE A 66 2.58 -7.37 -13.55
C ILE A 66 3.97 -6.73 -13.52
N VAL A 67 4.78 -7.12 -12.55
CA VAL A 67 6.16 -6.65 -12.39
C VAL A 67 7.10 -7.77 -12.82
N LYS A 68 8.01 -7.44 -13.72
CA LYS A 68 9.09 -8.36 -14.08
C LYS A 68 9.96 -8.61 -12.85
N ASN A 69 10.22 -9.86 -12.57
CA ASN A 69 11.17 -10.24 -11.53
C ASN A 69 12.60 -10.00 -12.06
N ASP A 70 13.07 -8.74 -11.96
CA ASP A 70 14.43 -8.36 -12.32
C ASP A 70 15.38 -8.84 -11.21
N ILE A 71 15.95 -10.05 -11.42
CA ILE A 71 16.85 -10.71 -10.47
C ILE A 71 18.30 -10.44 -10.84
N GLU A 72 18.58 -10.07 -12.10
CA GLU A 72 19.93 -9.90 -12.60
C GLU A 72 20.63 -8.73 -11.90
N ASN A 73 21.78 -9.02 -11.32
CA ASN A 73 22.64 -8.06 -10.61
C ASN A 73 22.08 -7.42 -9.32
N VAL A 74 20.88 -7.78 -8.88
CA VAL A 74 20.32 -7.26 -7.63
C VAL A 74 20.90 -8.03 -6.45
N LEU A 75 21.48 -7.32 -5.49
CA LEU A 75 21.99 -7.88 -4.24
C LEU A 75 20.85 -8.08 -3.24
N PHE A 76 20.10 -7.02 -3.01
CA PHE A 76 18.88 -7.04 -2.18
C PHE A 76 17.99 -5.83 -2.50
N ARG A 77 16.75 -5.86 -1.99
CA ARG A 77 15.80 -4.75 -2.06
C ARG A 77 15.31 -4.42 -0.65
N VAL A 78 15.08 -3.14 -0.41
CA VAL A 78 14.38 -2.67 0.78
C VAL A 78 13.09 -2.01 0.33
N PHE A 79 11.98 -2.41 0.93
CA PHE A 79 10.67 -1.82 0.71
C PHE A 79 10.24 -1.08 1.97
N VAL A 80 9.74 0.13 1.80
CA VAL A 80 9.03 0.88 2.84
C VAL A 80 7.56 0.89 2.44
N GLU A 81 6.77 0.05 3.09
CA GLU A 81 5.35 -0.07 2.83
C GLU A 81 4.58 0.92 3.70
N PHE A 82 3.76 1.75 3.06
CA PHE A 82 2.97 2.74 3.78
C PHE A 82 1.58 2.21 4.13
N ARG A 83 0.91 2.89 5.04
CA ARG A 83 -0.54 2.76 5.20
C ARG A 83 -1.24 3.70 4.23
N PRO A 84 -2.51 3.45 3.86
CA PRO A 84 -3.26 4.36 3.01
C PRO A 84 -3.22 5.80 3.55
N GLY A 85 -2.77 6.74 2.71
CA GLY A 85 -2.56 8.14 3.07
C GLY A 85 -1.20 8.45 3.72
N GLY A 86 -0.43 7.44 4.13
CA GLY A 86 0.83 7.62 4.85
C GLY A 86 1.82 8.53 4.11
N VAL A 87 2.02 8.29 2.82
CA VAL A 87 2.95 9.11 2.01
C VAL A 87 2.55 10.58 1.99
N TYR A 88 1.27 10.88 1.79
CA TYR A 88 0.78 12.25 1.77
C TYR A 88 1.04 12.98 3.08
N TYR A 89 0.75 12.36 4.21
CA TYR A 89 0.93 12.98 5.52
C TYR A 89 2.40 13.12 5.93
N LEU A 90 3.25 12.20 5.50
CA LEU A 90 4.68 12.25 5.75
C LEU A 90 5.40 13.26 4.86
N THR A 91 5.03 13.37 3.58
CA THR A 91 5.79 14.16 2.59
C THR A 91 5.10 15.45 2.16
N GLY A 92 3.80 15.57 2.39
CA GLY A 92 2.99 16.70 1.88
C GLY A 92 2.64 16.60 0.39
N LEU A 93 3.14 15.57 -0.32
CA LEU A 93 3.00 15.45 -1.77
C LEU A 93 1.69 14.78 -2.14
N SER A 94 0.92 15.44 -3.01
CA SER A 94 -0.33 14.88 -3.53
C SER A 94 -0.09 13.56 -4.25
N GLN A 95 -0.86 12.53 -3.89
CA GLN A 95 -0.76 11.21 -4.50
C GLN A 95 -1.47 11.09 -5.85
N ARG A 96 -2.17 12.14 -6.27
CA ARG A 96 -2.97 12.15 -7.50
C ARG A 96 -2.15 11.84 -8.76
N GLU A 97 -0.91 12.33 -8.81
CA GLU A 97 -0.05 12.23 -10.00
C GLU A 97 0.81 10.97 -10.00
N SER A 98 0.87 10.26 -8.87
CA SER A 98 1.65 9.02 -8.74
C SER A 98 0.79 7.75 -8.83
N THR A 99 -0.54 7.87 -8.94
CA THR A 99 -1.43 6.72 -9.01
C THR A 99 -1.15 5.86 -10.24
N ASP A 100 -1.03 4.55 -10.05
CA ASP A 100 -0.70 3.54 -11.07
C ASP A 100 0.68 3.77 -11.74
N LEU A 101 1.57 4.57 -11.13
CA LEU A 101 2.89 4.88 -11.65
C LEU A 101 4.00 4.45 -10.68
N LYS A 102 5.12 4.03 -11.27
CA LYS A 102 6.42 3.93 -10.61
C LYS A 102 7.29 5.08 -11.12
N ILE A 103 7.71 5.96 -10.22
CA ILE A 103 8.55 7.14 -10.53
C ILE A 103 9.86 7.05 -9.77
N SER A 104 10.93 7.68 -10.24
CA SER A 104 12.15 7.76 -9.46
C SER A 104 11.90 8.53 -8.16
N LEU A 105 12.60 8.19 -7.10
CA LEU A 105 12.44 8.93 -5.83
C LEU A 105 12.95 10.36 -5.95
N GLU A 106 13.91 10.61 -6.84
CA GLU A 106 14.43 11.93 -7.17
C GLU A 106 13.37 12.81 -7.84
N ASP A 107 12.65 12.28 -8.83
CA ASP A 107 11.53 12.98 -9.49
C ASP A 107 10.36 13.20 -8.53
N PHE A 108 10.15 12.26 -7.60
CA PHE A 108 9.12 12.39 -6.58
C PHE A 108 9.44 13.50 -5.57
N ASN A 109 10.68 13.52 -5.03
CA ASN A 109 11.19 14.57 -4.14
C ASN A 109 12.71 14.47 -4.04
N THR A 110 13.42 15.38 -4.71
CA THR A 110 14.88 15.39 -4.79
C THR A 110 15.56 15.46 -3.41
N LEU A 111 15.11 16.35 -2.52
CA LEU A 111 15.72 16.50 -1.18
C LEU A 111 15.52 15.24 -0.35
N PHE A 112 14.31 14.69 -0.35
CA PHE A 112 14.01 13.45 0.35
C PHE A 112 14.85 12.28 -0.19
N SER A 113 15.01 12.19 -1.51
CA SER A 113 15.85 11.17 -2.16
C SER A 113 17.30 11.24 -1.69
N LEU A 114 17.88 12.44 -1.64
CA LEU A 114 19.25 12.65 -1.17
C LEU A 114 19.42 12.26 0.31
N GLU A 115 18.48 12.65 1.18
CA GLU A 115 18.52 12.30 2.60
C GLU A 115 18.41 10.79 2.81
N VAL A 116 17.50 10.11 2.10
CA VAL A 116 17.35 8.65 2.18
C VAL A 116 18.59 7.94 1.67
N ASN A 117 19.12 8.31 0.51
CA ASN A 117 20.33 7.70 -0.05
C ASN A 117 21.54 7.84 0.90
N SER A 118 21.69 9.03 1.52
CA SER A 118 22.71 9.26 2.54
C SER A 118 22.55 8.35 3.77
N ILE A 119 21.32 8.01 4.17
CA ILE A 119 21.08 7.03 5.25
C ILE A 119 21.59 5.65 4.83
N PHE A 120 21.28 5.19 3.63
CA PHE A 120 21.75 3.89 3.14
C PHE A 120 23.28 3.80 3.05
N GLU A 121 23.94 4.90 2.65
CA GLU A 121 25.41 4.93 2.53
C GLU A 121 26.13 4.85 3.88
N ARG A 122 25.57 5.45 4.93
CA ARG A 122 26.22 5.53 6.27
C ARG A 122 25.82 4.44 7.25
N THR A 123 24.77 3.68 6.97
CA THR A 123 24.29 2.64 7.89
C THR A 123 24.91 1.29 7.55
N SER A 124 25.34 0.57 8.57
CA SER A 124 26.01 -0.74 8.43
C SER A 124 25.13 -1.92 8.83
N THR A 125 24.02 -1.66 9.53
CA THR A 125 23.10 -2.70 10.00
C THR A 125 21.66 -2.39 9.66
N ILE A 126 20.85 -3.45 9.47
CA ILE A 126 19.41 -3.31 9.22
C ILE A 126 18.71 -2.55 10.34
N LYS A 127 19.09 -2.80 11.58
CA LYS A 127 18.50 -2.12 12.74
C LYS A 127 18.74 -0.62 12.68
N GLU A 128 19.99 -0.23 12.44
CA GLU A 128 20.37 1.17 12.30
C GLU A 128 19.66 1.84 11.11
N LEU A 129 19.58 1.15 9.98
CA LEU A 129 18.85 1.62 8.79
C LEU A 129 17.39 1.95 9.12
N VAL A 130 16.67 1.02 9.76
CA VAL A 130 15.26 1.23 10.14
C VAL A 130 15.14 2.39 11.13
N GLU A 131 16.03 2.50 12.12
CA GLU A 131 16.01 3.59 13.09
C GLU A 131 16.24 4.96 12.43
N GLN A 132 17.16 5.05 11.48
CA GLN A 132 17.46 6.29 10.77
C GLN A 132 16.32 6.68 9.80
N LEU A 133 15.73 5.72 9.10
CA LEU A 133 14.54 5.95 8.27
C LEU A 133 13.35 6.42 9.11
N ASP A 134 13.13 5.81 10.28
CA ASP A 134 12.09 6.24 11.21
C ASP A 134 12.28 7.68 11.67
N MET A 135 13.52 8.06 12.00
CA MET A 135 13.85 9.43 12.40
C MET A 135 13.64 10.43 11.26
N LEU A 136 13.99 10.04 10.02
CA LEU A 136 13.75 10.87 8.84
C LEU A 136 12.25 11.08 8.64
N PHE A 137 11.45 10.03 8.58
CA PHE A 137 10.00 10.14 8.40
C PHE A 137 9.34 10.95 9.51
N LEU A 138 9.77 10.76 10.76
CA LEU A 138 9.28 11.56 11.88
C LEU A 138 9.62 13.05 11.72
N SER A 139 10.81 13.38 11.22
CA SER A 139 11.21 14.76 10.96
C SER A 139 10.33 15.45 9.92
N TYR A 140 9.97 14.72 8.86
CA TYR A 140 9.05 15.20 7.83
C TYR A 140 7.64 15.42 8.39
N LEU A 141 7.15 14.46 9.16
CA LEU A 141 5.84 14.56 9.80
C LEU A 141 5.74 15.78 10.74
N LEU A 142 6.77 16.04 11.54
CA LEU A 142 6.80 17.16 12.46
C LEU A 142 6.88 18.53 11.73
N LYS A 143 7.43 18.55 10.53
CA LYS A 143 7.45 19.73 9.66
C LYS A 143 6.13 19.90 8.88
N SER A 144 5.35 18.83 8.75
CA SER A 144 4.08 18.85 8.02
C SER A 144 3.00 19.54 8.86
N ASN A 145 2.36 20.57 8.29
CA ASN A 145 1.19 21.22 8.88
C ASN A 145 -0.13 20.61 8.39
N ILE A 146 -0.07 19.42 7.79
CA ILE A 146 -1.25 18.77 7.19
C ILE A 146 -2.05 18.08 8.29
N VAL A 147 -3.29 18.52 8.46
CA VAL A 147 -4.22 17.85 9.37
C VAL A 147 -4.67 16.53 8.76
N ASP A 148 -4.44 15.45 9.51
CA ASP A 148 -4.86 14.12 9.10
C ASP A 148 -6.38 13.97 9.21
N MET A 149 -7.05 14.14 8.09
CA MET A 149 -8.50 13.97 7.97
C MET A 149 -8.89 12.60 7.36
N THR A 150 -7.94 11.94 6.72
CA THR A 150 -8.22 10.70 5.99
C THR A 150 -8.25 9.48 6.90
N ILE A 151 -7.25 9.31 7.75
CA ILE A 151 -7.11 8.10 8.59
C ILE A 151 -8.35 7.83 9.46
N PRO A 152 -8.95 8.79 10.16
CA PRO A 152 -10.18 8.53 10.93
C PRO A 152 -11.33 8.02 10.05
N ILE A 153 -11.44 8.53 8.82
CA ILE A 153 -12.45 8.08 7.85
C ILE A 153 -12.15 6.66 7.38
N LEU A 154 -10.89 6.35 7.09
CA LEU A 154 -10.45 5.02 6.66
C LEU A 154 -10.67 3.97 7.75
N GLU A 155 -10.32 4.29 8.99
CA GLU A 155 -10.55 3.42 10.15
C GLU A 155 -12.03 3.12 10.37
N ASN A 156 -12.89 4.13 10.21
CA ASN A 156 -14.33 3.94 10.31
C ASN A 156 -14.87 3.05 9.18
N ALA A 157 -14.44 3.29 7.94
CA ALA A 157 -14.81 2.46 6.80
C ALA A 157 -14.39 0.98 6.98
N ARG A 158 -13.22 0.73 7.56
CA ARG A 158 -12.73 -0.62 7.89
C ARG A 158 -13.55 -1.29 8.98
N LYS A 159 -13.84 -0.59 10.06
CA LYS A 159 -14.65 -1.13 11.19
C LYS A 159 -16.05 -1.58 10.76
N GLN A 160 -16.59 -0.98 9.70
CA GLN A 160 -17.89 -1.32 9.15
C GLN A 160 -17.81 -2.26 7.94
N ASN A 161 -16.71 -3.02 7.80
CA ASN A 161 -16.48 -3.99 6.71
C ASN A 161 -16.74 -3.42 5.31
N SER A 162 -16.45 -2.13 5.10
CA SER A 162 -16.64 -1.39 3.83
C SER A 162 -18.06 -1.42 3.21
N ILE A 163 -19.08 -1.79 3.97
CA ILE A 163 -20.49 -1.75 3.55
C ILE A 163 -20.98 -0.30 3.35
N MET A 164 -20.17 0.67 3.80
CA MET A 164 -20.51 2.09 3.71
C MET A 164 -20.55 2.60 2.26
N SER A 165 -21.55 3.42 1.99
CA SER A 165 -21.60 4.23 0.78
C SER A 165 -20.83 5.55 0.97
N VAL A 166 -20.49 6.23 -0.14
CA VAL A 166 -19.91 7.58 -0.10
C VAL A 166 -20.81 8.54 0.68
N LYS A 167 -22.14 8.40 0.52
CA LYS A 167 -23.12 9.19 1.25
C LYS A 167 -23.07 8.97 2.76
N ASN A 168 -22.92 7.72 3.22
CA ASN A 168 -22.77 7.42 4.64
C ASN A 168 -21.51 8.08 5.21
N ILE A 169 -20.37 7.98 4.50
CA ILE A 169 -19.12 8.62 4.91
C ILE A 169 -19.29 10.14 4.98
N SER A 170 -19.98 10.75 3.98
CA SER A 170 -20.27 12.17 3.96
C SER A 170 -21.07 12.61 5.20
N GLN A 171 -22.08 11.86 5.56
CA GLN A 171 -22.90 12.15 6.76
C GLN A 171 -22.11 12.04 8.06
N ILE A 172 -21.32 10.97 8.24
CA ILE A 172 -20.57 10.73 9.47
C ILE A 172 -19.42 11.73 9.64
N SER A 173 -18.73 12.08 8.53
CA SER A 173 -17.61 12.99 8.55
C SER A 173 -18.00 14.48 8.54
N CYS A 174 -19.27 14.77 8.33
CA CYS A 174 -19.79 16.14 8.11
C CYS A 174 -19.15 16.86 6.92
N TYR A 175 -18.60 16.13 5.95
CA TYR A 175 -18.04 16.67 4.71
C TYR A 175 -18.95 16.38 3.52
N SER A 176 -19.02 17.31 2.55
CA SER A 176 -19.69 17.02 1.28
C SER A 176 -18.93 15.92 0.50
N GLU A 177 -19.63 15.14 -0.31
CA GLU A 177 -19.01 14.12 -1.16
C GLU A 177 -17.92 14.67 -2.07
N ARG A 178 -18.08 15.91 -2.57
CA ARG A 178 -17.08 16.61 -3.37
C ARG A 178 -15.81 16.89 -2.55
N HIS A 179 -15.96 17.33 -1.30
CA HIS A 179 -14.83 17.61 -0.42
C HIS A 179 -14.10 16.31 -0.05
N LEU A 180 -14.83 15.24 0.28
CA LEU A 180 -14.26 13.91 0.53
C LEU A 180 -13.45 13.40 -0.66
N ASN A 181 -14.01 13.48 -1.87
CA ASN A 181 -13.27 13.06 -3.07
C ASN A 181 -12.00 13.89 -3.28
N ARG A 182 -12.01 15.19 -2.94
CA ARG A 182 -10.78 16.01 -3.00
C ARG A 182 -9.73 15.54 -1.98
N ILE A 183 -10.14 15.25 -0.74
CA ILE A 183 -9.24 14.72 0.29
C ILE A 183 -8.64 13.40 -0.18
N PHE A 184 -9.48 12.45 -0.61
CA PHE A 184 -9.05 11.12 -1.03
C PHE A 184 -8.15 11.16 -2.27
N ASN A 185 -8.46 11.98 -3.26
CA ASN A 185 -7.61 12.14 -4.44
C ASN A 185 -6.23 12.70 -4.07
N ASN A 186 -6.16 13.64 -3.13
CA ASN A 186 -4.87 14.19 -2.69
C ASN A 186 -4.08 13.18 -1.84
N SER A 187 -4.74 12.53 -0.87
CA SER A 187 -4.05 11.67 0.10
C SER A 187 -3.82 10.24 -0.38
N LEU A 188 -4.70 9.70 -1.23
CA LEU A 188 -4.65 8.31 -1.71
C LEU A 188 -4.49 8.19 -3.23
N GLY A 189 -4.59 9.29 -3.98
CA GLY A 189 -4.58 9.26 -5.44
C GLY A 189 -5.84 8.68 -6.08
N MET A 190 -6.89 8.40 -5.31
CA MET A 190 -8.11 7.78 -5.83
C MET A 190 -9.37 8.35 -5.19
N SER A 191 -10.54 8.10 -5.81
CA SER A 191 -11.83 8.53 -5.27
C SER A 191 -12.25 7.70 -4.05
N VAL A 192 -13.14 8.24 -3.21
CA VAL A 192 -13.76 7.49 -2.10
C VAL A 192 -14.39 6.19 -2.60
N LYS A 193 -15.11 6.23 -3.73
CA LYS A 193 -15.74 5.05 -4.32
C LYS A 193 -14.71 3.99 -4.73
N SER A 194 -13.60 4.40 -5.36
CA SER A 194 -12.52 3.48 -5.75
C SER A 194 -11.87 2.84 -4.54
N TYR A 195 -11.60 3.61 -3.50
CA TYR A 195 -11.06 3.09 -2.24
C TYR A 195 -11.98 2.06 -1.59
N LEU A 196 -13.28 2.35 -1.48
CA LEU A 196 -14.25 1.41 -0.89
C LEU A 196 -14.39 0.12 -1.70
N ARG A 197 -14.29 0.19 -3.03
CA ARG A 197 -14.24 -1.01 -3.88
C ARG A 197 -12.99 -1.84 -3.59
N LEU A 198 -11.84 -1.19 -3.53
CA LEU A 198 -10.56 -1.83 -3.26
C LEU A 198 -10.57 -2.49 -1.86
N LEU A 199 -11.06 -1.77 -0.86
CA LEU A 199 -11.19 -2.28 0.51
C LEU A 199 -12.09 -3.54 0.56
N ARG A 200 -13.21 -3.57 -0.15
CA ARG A 200 -14.08 -4.75 -0.24
C ARG A 200 -13.37 -5.95 -0.84
N ILE A 201 -12.66 -5.75 -1.96
CA ILE A 201 -11.89 -6.81 -2.61
C ILE A 201 -10.84 -7.37 -1.65
N ASN A 202 -10.14 -6.51 -0.93
CA ASN A 202 -9.11 -6.94 0.01
C ASN A 202 -9.67 -7.70 1.21
N LEU A 203 -10.83 -7.29 1.74
CA LEU A 203 -11.53 -8.04 2.79
C LEU A 203 -11.93 -9.43 2.30
N VAL A 204 -12.45 -9.52 1.08
CA VAL A 204 -12.76 -10.83 0.45
C VAL A 204 -11.53 -11.70 0.38
N LEU A 205 -10.40 -11.16 -0.08
CA LEU A 205 -9.15 -11.92 -0.20
C LEU A 205 -8.64 -12.43 1.15
N GLN A 206 -8.72 -11.60 2.19
CA GLN A 206 -8.35 -11.99 3.56
C GLN A 206 -9.25 -13.12 4.09
N GLU A 207 -10.57 -13.03 3.89
CA GLU A 207 -11.50 -14.06 4.32
C GLU A 207 -11.31 -15.39 3.58
N ILE A 208 -11.04 -15.34 2.28
CA ILE A 208 -10.75 -16.53 1.48
C ILE A 208 -9.47 -17.23 1.94
N GLN A 209 -8.45 -16.45 2.31
CA GLN A 209 -7.18 -17.02 2.81
C GLN A 209 -7.33 -17.65 4.20
N ASN A 210 -8.15 -17.04 5.06
CA ASN A 210 -8.34 -17.50 6.44
C ASN A 210 -9.41 -18.60 6.58
N ASN A 211 -10.46 -18.54 5.78
CA ASN A 211 -11.64 -19.39 5.91
C ASN A 211 -12.06 -19.90 4.51
N LYS A 212 -12.32 -21.19 4.38
CA LYS A 212 -12.87 -21.75 3.14
C LYS A 212 -14.38 -21.47 3.00
N ILE A 213 -14.77 -20.18 3.07
CA ILE A 213 -16.16 -19.76 2.95
C ILE A 213 -16.57 -19.71 1.47
N PRO A 214 -17.77 -20.18 1.09
CA PRO A 214 -18.26 -20.07 -0.28
C PRO A 214 -18.35 -18.60 -0.72
N PHE A 215 -17.94 -18.30 -1.95
CA PHE A 215 -17.95 -16.92 -2.50
C PHE A 215 -19.32 -16.26 -2.45
N ALA A 216 -20.40 -17.02 -2.57
CA ALA A 216 -21.75 -16.47 -2.53
C ALA A 216 -22.08 -15.86 -1.17
N THR A 217 -21.79 -16.57 -0.08
CA THR A 217 -21.98 -16.10 1.29
C THR A 217 -21.12 -14.88 1.57
N LEU A 218 -19.83 -14.98 1.23
CA LEU A 218 -18.86 -13.93 1.45
C LEU A 218 -19.22 -12.63 0.71
N ALA A 219 -19.71 -12.74 -0.54
CA ALA A 219 -20.14 -11.59 -1.32
C ALA A 219 -21.28 -10.83 -0.65
N GLN A 220 -22.27 -11.53 -0.09
CA GLN A 220 -23.40 -10.92 0.62
C GLN A 220 -22.94 -10.24 1.92
N ASP A 221 -22.08 -10.90 2.70
CA ASP A 221 -21.56 -10.38 3.98
C ASP A 221 -20.76 -9.08 3.80
N ILE A 222 -20.14 -8.89 2.62
CA ILE A 222 -19.33 -7.70 2.30
C ILE A 222 -20.12 -6.67 1.47
N GLY A 223 -21.44 -6.87 1.31
CA GLY A 223 -22.37 -5.89 0.72
C GLY A 223 -22.44 -5.88 -0.80
N TYR A 224 -22.09 -6.98 -1.47
CA TYR A 224 -22.43 -7.18 -2.87
C TYR A 224 -23.88 -7.69 -3.00
N TYR A 225 -24.53 -7.28 -4.07
CA TYR A 225 -25.92 -7.70 -4.36
C TYR A 225 -26.02 -9.21 -4.59
N ASP A 226 -25.08 -9.76 -5.36
CA ASP A 226 -24.96 -11.19 -5.64
C ASP A 226 -23.51 -11.57 -5.98
N GLN A 227 -23.27 -12.87 -6.14
CA GLN A 227 -21.97 -13.43 -6.49
C GLN A 227 -21.48 -12.94 -7.87
N SER A 228 -22.36 -12.73 -8.84
CA SER A 228 -21.99 -12.27 -10.18
C SER A 228 -21.49 -10.84 -10.15
N HIS A 229 -22.16 -9.97 -9.38
CA HIS A 229 -21.72 -8.60 -9.14
C HIS A 229 -20.31 -8.58 -8.50
N PHE A 230 -20.09 -9.42 -7.48
CA PHE A 230 -18.76 -9.57 -6.86
C PHE A 230 -17.71 -10.04 -7.87
N ILE A 231 -17.96 -11.12 -8.63
CA ILE A 231 -17.00 -11.67 -9.60
C ILE A 231 -16.64 -10.63 -10.67
N ASN A 232 -17.62 -9.88 -11.17
CA ASN A 232 -17.41 -8.84 -12.17
C ASN A 232 -16.58 -7.68 -11.59
N ASP A 233 -16.88 -7.24 -10.37
CA ASP A 233 -16.14 -6.18 -9.68
C ASP A 233 -14.69 -6.61 -9.40
N PHE A 234 -14.50 -7.82 -8.90
CA PHE A 234 -13.19 -8.42 -8.67
C PHE A 234 -12.37 -8.51 -9.96
N LYS A 235 -12.96 -9.05 -11.03
CA LYS A 235 -12.29 -9.16 -12.33
C LYS A 235 -11.91 -7.80 -12.90
N SER A 236 -12.71 -6.77 -12.70
CA SER A 236 -12.42 -5.41 -13.18
C SER A 236 -11.19 -4.78 -12.47
N ILE A 237 -10.92 -5.18 -11.23
CA ILE A 237 -9.81 -4.68 -10.40
C ILE A 237 -8.60 -5.59 -10.53
N CYS A 238 -8.79 -6.90 -10.37
CA CYS A 238 -7.71 -7.88 -10.33
C CYS A 238 -7.34 -8.49 -11.69
N GLY A 239 -8.08 -8.17 -12.76
CA GLY A 239 -7.83 -8.68 -14.12
C GLY A 239 -8.24 -10.13 -14.35
N VAL A 240 -8.41 -10.92 -13.29
CA VAL A 240 -8.77 -12.34 -13.30
C VAL A 240 -9.93 -12.62 -12.33
N ASN A 241 -10.57 -13.76 -12.45
CA ASN A 241 -11.59 -14.15 -11.48
C ASN A 241 -10.98 -14.57 -10.13
N PRO A 242 -11.78 -14.56 -9.02
CA PRO A 242 -11.27 -14.87 -7.68
C PRO A 242 -10.58 -16.23 -7.56
N THR A 243 -11.13 -17.25 -8.23
CA THR A 243 -10.59 -18.61 -8.19
C THR A 243 -9.22 -18.71 -8.86
N THR A 244 -9.06 -18.09 -10.02
CA THR A 244 -7.77 -18.00 -10.72
C THR A 244 -6.76 -17.19 -9.92
N TYR A 245 -7.20 -16.10 -9.33
CA TYR A 245 -6.37 -15.23 -8.51
C TYR A 245 -5.74 -16.00 -7.32
N ILE A 246 -6.55 -16.76 -6.57
CA ILE A 246 -6.10 -17.53 -5.40
C ILE A 246 -5.08 -18.61 -5.80
N LYS A 247 -5.27 -19.24 -6.96
CA LYS A 247 -4.32 -20.26 -7.47
C LYS A 247 -2.95 -19.66 -7.82
N ASN A 248 -2.91 -18.39 -8.19
CA ASN A 248 -1.71 -17.69 -8.67
C ASN A 248 -1.12 -16.73 -7.63
N LEU A 249 -1.64 -16.72 -6.40
CA LEU A 249 -1.07 -15.92 -5.31
C LEU A 249 0.35 -16.39 -5.01
N SER A 250 1.32 -15.52 -5.23
CA SER A 250 2.68 -15.75 -4.76
C SER A 250 2.76 -15.55 -3.26
N ASP A 251 3.69 -16.27 -2.58
CA ASP A 251 3.92 -16.15 -1.13
C ASP A 251 4.28 -14.73 -0.69
N PHE A 252 4.72 -13.85 -1.61
CA PHE A 252 5.01 -12.43 -1.37
C PHE A 252 3.78 -11.65 -0.89
N TYR A 253 2.55 -12.06 -1.24
CA TYR A 253 1.31 -11.39 -0.90
C TYR A 253 0.53 -12.03 0.25
N ASN A 254 1.04 -13.09 0.86
CA ASN A 254 0.45 -13.69 2.05
C ASN A 254 0.60 -12.83 3.32
N GLU A 255 1.14 -11.61 3.22
CA GLU A 255 1.26 -10.74 4.38
C GLU A 255 -0.08 -10.10 4.77
N LYS A 256 -0.58 -10.50 5.93
CA LYS A 256 -1.84 -10.06 6.59
C LYS A 256 -1.94 -8.54 6.88
N TYR A 257 -1.02 -7.70 6.38
CA TYR A 257 -0.77 -6.39 7.00
C TYR A 257 -0.89 -5.18 6.10
N LYS A 258 -1.22 -5.37 4.82
CA LYS A 258 -1.38 -4.23 3.90
C LYS A 258 -2.68 -3.47 4.05
N PHE A 259 -3.63 -3.97 4.87
CA PHE A 259 -4.97 -3.41 4.97
C PHE A 259 -5.45 -3.25 6.40
#